data_631309eebfc8de15aececbeec9a9cc6d
#
_entry.id   631309eebfc8de15aececbeec9a9cc6d
#
_cell.length_a   1.000
_cell.length_b   1.000
_cell.length_c   1.000
_cell.angle_alpha   90.00
_cell.angle_beta   90.00
_cell.angle_gamma   90.00
#
_symmetry.space_group_name_H-M   'P 1'
#
loop_
_entity.id
_entity.type
_entity.pdbx_description
1 polymer ?
#
loop_
_entity_poly.entity_id
_entity_poly.type
_entity_poly.pdbx_seq_one_letter_code
_entity_poly.pdbx_strand_id
1 'polypeptide(L)'
;IWAKYRIAPPAPYKVIDTLRIARGQFKFPGGNSLNEVCMFLGVGRKSETGIGELWHKCFAEDDAKAWKLLRKYNNMDVKLLVDIYKIMLPYITNHPNLTHLFQARGQCPKCLSDKLEARGFNHKAAGKVRRYQCKSCYGWCNEASVKQNGRINNSQ
;
A
#
# COMPACT_ATOMS: atom_id res chain seq x y z
N ILE A 1 -18.32 -6.90 -13.88
CA ILE A 1 -18.71 -8.28 -13.48
C ILE A 1 -19.90 -8.25 -12.53
N TRP A 2 -19.84 -7.56 -11.37
CA TRP A 2 -20.90 -7.50 -10.35
C TRP A 2 -22.26 -7.11 -10.94
N ALA A 3 -22.33 -6.02 -11.72
CA ALA A 3 -23.58 -5.56 -12.34
C ALA A 3 -24.17 -6.58 -13.33
N LYS A 4 -23.33 -7.31 -14.10
CA LYS A 4 -23.77 -8.35 -15.03
C LYS A 4 -24.55 -9.47 -14.33
N TYR A 5 -24.10 -9.85 -13.12
CA TYR A 5 -24.71 -10.92 -12.34
C TYR A 5 -25.68 -10.42 -11.27
N ARG A 6 -26.00 -9.11 -11.24
CA ARG A 6 -26.86 -8.46 -10.26
C ARG A 6 -26.44 -8.73 -8.80
N ILE A 7 -25.12 -8.89 -8.58
CA ILE A 7 -24.53 -9.07 -7.26
C ILE A 7 -24.30 -7.69 -6.66
N ALA A 8 -24.72 -7.48 -5.42
CA ALA A 8 -24.47 -6.23 -4.71
C ALA A 8 -22.95 -5.97 -4.60
N PRO A 9 -22.48 -4.75 -4.90
CA PRO A 9 -21.06 -4.42 -4.74
C PRO A 9 -20.66 -4.55 -3.26
N PRO A 10 -19.40 -4.90 -2.97
CA PRO A 10 -18.89 -4.88 -1.61
C PRO A 10 -18.92 -3.46 -1.05
N ALA A 11 -18.92 -3.35 0.28
CA ALA A 11 -18.80 -2.05 0.95
C ALA A 11 -17.55 -1.30 0.44
N PRO A 12 -17.60 0.03 0.29
CA PRO A 12 -16.44 0.82 -0.12
C PRO A 12 -15.26 0.58 0.82
N TYR A 13 -14.10 0.31 0.25
CA TYR A 13 -12.86 0.14 0.99
C TYR A 13 -11.75 1.02 0.41
N LYS A 14 -10.79 1.36 1.25
CA LYS A 14 -9.65 2.18 0.83
C LYS A 14 -8.67 1.34 0.04
N VAL A 15 -8.38 1.76 -1.17
CA VAL A 15 -7.36 1.15 -2.04
C VAL A 15 -6.09 2.00 -2.03
N ILE A 16 -4.95 1.35 -1.84
CA ILE A 16 -3.62 1.94 -2.03
C ILE A 16 -3.05 1.38 -3.34
N ASP A 17 -3.01 2.22 -4.36
CA ASP A 17 -2.46 1.88 -5.66
C ASP A 17 -1.01 2.38 -5.74
N THR A 18 -0.05 1.45 -5.70
CA THR A 18 1.39 1.75 -5.76
C THR A 18 1.80 2.40 -7.08
N LEU A 19 1.12 2.09 -8.20
CA LEU A 19 1.39 2.73 -9.49
C LEU A 19 1.00 4.21 -9.47
N ARG A 20 -0.15 4.55 -8.89
CA ARG A 20 -0.57 5.96 -8.72
C ARG A 20 0.39 6.73 -7.83
N ILE A 21 0.90 6.09 -6.78
CA ILE A 21 1.90 6.68 -5.88
C ILE A 21 3.21 6.89 -6.62
N ALA A 22 3.68 5.88 -7.37
CA ALA A 22 4.88 5.97 -8.20
C ALA A 22 4.81 7.16 -9.16
N ARG A 23 3.70 7.29 -9.88
CA ARG A 23 3.48 8.38 -10.85
C ARG A 23 3.34 9.77 -10.21
N GLY A 24 2.73 9.85 -9.04
CA GLY A 24 2.42 11.13 -8.39
C GLY A 24 3.53 11.66 -7.49
N GLN A 25 4.33 10.79 -6.87
CA GLN A 25 5.32 11.16 -5.86
C GLN A 25 6.76 11.00 -6.35
N PHE A 26 6.98 10.20 -7.39
CA PHE A 26 8.31 9.85 -7.87
C PHE A 26 8.44 10.08 -9.37
N LYS A 27 9.66 10.34 -9.83
CA LYS A 27 10.03 10.40 -11.25
C LYS A 27 11.09 9.34 -11.51
N PHE A 28 10.66 8.14 -11.85
CA PHE A 28 11.59 7.06 -12.15
C PHE A 28 12.14 7.19 -13.57
N PRO A 29 13.46 7.15 -13.78
CA PRO A 29 14.10 7.36 -15.09
C PRO A 29 13.64 6.38 -16.18
N GLY A 30 13.43 5.10 -15.81
CA GLY A 30 12.99 4.04 -16.74
C GLY A 30 11.47 3.90 -16.88
N GLY A 31 10.69 4.75 -16.19
CA GLY A 31 9.24 4.66 -16.18
C GLY A 31 8.66 4.05 -14.91
N ASN A 32 7.36 3.75 -14.91
CA ASN A 32 6.63 3.33 -13.71
C ASN A 32 6.13 1.87 -13.82
N SER A 33 6.69 1.04 -14.70
CA SER A 33 6.38 -0.39 -14.68
C SER A 33 6.88 -1.02 -13.38
N LEU A 34 6.26 -2.13 -12.96
CA LEU A 34 6.69 -2.83 -11.74
C LEU A 34 8.18 -3.16 -11.78
N ASN A 35 8.67 -3.63 -12.94
CA ASN A 35 10.08 -4.00 -13.11
C ASN A 35 11.01 -2.79 -12.95
N GLU A 36 10.70 -1.66 -13.60
CA GLU A 36 11.50 -0.44 -13.53
C GLU A 36 11.57 0.11 -12.11
N VAL A 37 10.43 0.14 -11.43
CA VAL A 37 10.37 0.60 -10.04
C VAL A 37 11.15 -0.34 -9.11
N CYS A 38 11.04 -1.66 -9.30
CA CYS A 38 11.82 -2.65 -8.54
C CYS A 38 13.31 -2.49 -8.73
N MET A 39 13.75 -2.32 -9.98
CA MET A 39 15.18 -2.13 -10.31
C MET A 39 15.72 -0.84 -9.70
N PHE A 40 14.99 0.26 -9.85
CA PHE A 40 15.40 1.55 -9.29
C PHE A 40 15.50 1.52 -7.76
N LEU A 41 14.55 0.85 -7.10
CA LEU A 41 14.53 0.74 -5.64
C LEU A 41 15.43 -0.39 -5.09
N GLY A 42 16.06 -1.19 -5.96
CA GLY A 42 16.93 -2.29 -5.54
C GLY A 42 16.23 -3.45 -4.84
N VAL A 43 14.93 -3.62 -5.04
CA VAL A 43 14.14 -4.69 -4.38
C VAL A 43 14.07 -5.99 -5.16
N GLY A 44 14.57 -5.99 -6.40
CA GLY A 44 14.61 -7.16 -7.26
C GLY A 44 14.29 -6.85 -8.72
N ARG A 45 14.12 -7.90 -9.50
CA ARG A 45 13.75 -7.82 -10.91
C ARG A 45 12.60 -8.77 -11.18
N LYS A 46 11.67 -8.32 -12.01
CA LYS A 46 10.65 -9.22 -12.57
C LYS A 46 11.34 -10.22 -13.49
N SER A 47 11.01 -11.50 -13.39
CA SER A 47 11.58 -12.48 -14.30
C SER A 47 10.99 -12.29 -15.71
N GLU A 48 11.89 -12.24 -16.70
CA GLU A 48 11.52 -12.16 -18.11
C GLU A 48 11.11 -13.56 -18.59
N THR A 49 9.86 -13.73 -18.93
CA THR A 49 9.36 -14.92 -19.62
C THR A 49 8.36 -14.50 -20.67
N GLY A 50 8.26 -15.29 -21.71
CA GLY A 50 7.25 -15.17 -22.76
C GLY A 50 5.83 -15.30 -22.22
N ILE A 51 5.36 -14.26 -21.53
CA ILE A 51 4.05 -14.23 -20.85
C ILE A 51 2.92 -14.60 -21.83
N GLY A 52 3.00 -14.14 -23.08
CA GLY A 52 1.98 -14.46 -24.10
C GLY A 52 1.85 -15.96 -24.37
N GLU A 53 2.98 -16.65 -24.56
CA GLU A 53 2.98 -18.12 -24.76
C GLU A 53 2.52 -18.87 -23.51
N LEU A 54 2.92 -18.40 -22.33
CA LEU A 54 2.49 -18.96 -21.05
C LEU A 54 0.96 -18.85 -20.86
N TRP A 55 0.37 -17.71 -21.22
CA TRP A 55 -1.07 -17.50 -21.19
C TRP A 55 -1.80 -18.46 -22.15
N HIS A 56 -1.28 -18.61 -23.36
CA HIS A 56 -1.84 -19.55 -24.33
C HIS A 56 -1.86 -20.99 -23.79
N LYS A 57 -0.75 -21.48 -23.26
CA LYS A 57 -0.65 -22.80 -22.65
C LYS A 57 -1.62 -22.99 -21.46
N CYS A 58 -1.81 -21.96 -20.65
CA CYS A 58 -2.77 -22.02 -19.54
C CYS A 58 -4.22 -22.10 -20.02
N PHE A 59 -4.63 -21.25 -20.94
CA PHE A 59 -6.05 -21.05 -21.26
C PHE A 59 -6.52 -21.83 -22.48
N ALA A 60 -5.66 -22.14 -23.44
CA ALA A 60 -6.02 -22.92 -24.60
C ALA A 60 -5.70 -24.41 -24.47
N GLU A 61 -4.61 -24.74 -23.76
CA GLU A 61 -4.13 -26.11 -23.64
C GLU A 61 -4.39 -26.71 -22.23
N ASP A 62 -4.82 -25.91 -21.28
CA ASP A 62 -5.00 -26.25 -19.84
C ASP A 62 -3.77 -26.98 -19.23
N ASP A 63 -2.56 -26.59 -19.66
CA ASP A 63 -1.32 -27.20 -19.20
C ASP A 63 -1.06 -26.91 -17.71
N ALA A 64 -1.09 -27.97 -16.90
CA ALA A 64 -0.87 -27.90 -15.45
C ALA A 64 0.53 -27.32 -15.08
N LYS A 65 1.56 -27.55 -15.90
CA LYS A 65 2.90 -27.00 -15.67
C LYS A 65 2.92 -25.49 -15.94
N ALA A 66 2.24 -25.05 -16.99
CA ALA A 66 2.06 -23.64 -17.30
C ALA A 66 1.30 -22.93 -16.19
N TRP A 67 0.23 -23.49 -15.66
CA TRP A 67 -0.50 -22.95 -14.51
C TRP A 67 0.37 -22.83 -13.25
N LYS A 68 1.20 -23.82 -12.95
CA LYS A 68 2.15 -23.78 -11.83
C LYS A 68 3.16 -22.65 -11.99
N LEU A 69 3.67 -22.46 -13.20
CA LEU A 69 4.61 -21.39 -13.52
C LEU A 69 3.93 -20.02 -13.39
N LEU A 70 2.74 -19.85 -13.94
CA LEU A 70 1.97 -18.60 -13.84
C LEU A 70 1.69 -18.20 -12.39
N ARG A 71 1.33 -19.16 -11.53
CA ARG A 71 1.16 -18.92 -10.08
C ARG A 71 2.47 -18.48 -9.41
N LYS A 72 3.59 -19.10 -9.76
CA LYS A 72 4.92 -18.71 -9.24
C LYS A 72 5.23 -17.27 -9.61
N TYR A 73 4.93 -16.87 -10.83
CA TYR A 73 5.06 -15.51 -11.33
C TYR A 73 4.24 -14.52 -10.52
N ASN A 74 2.94 -14.77 -10.46
CA ASN A 74 2.03 -13.89 -9.75
C ASN A 74 2.44 -13.73 -8.27
N ASN A 75 2.84 -14.82 -7.61
CA ASN A 75 3.34 -14.77 -6.24
C ASN A 75 4.61 -13.91 -6.10
N MET A 76 5.49 -13.93 -7.10
CA MET A 76 6.69 -13.06 -7.10
C MET A 76 6.30 -11.60 -7.27
N ASP A 77 5.41 -11.29 -8.21
CA ASP A 77 4.93 -9.93 -8.44
C ASP A 77 4.27 -9.36 -7.16
N VAL A 78 3.47 -10.17 -6.46
CA VAL A 78 2.86 -9.76 -5.18
C VAL A 78 3.92 -9.47 -4.11
N LYS A 79 4.96 -10.30 -3.99
CA LYS A 79 6.07 -10.05 -3.05
C LYS A 79 6.80 -8.74 -3.36
N LEU A 80 7.13 -8.51 -4.63
CA LEU A 80 7.76 -7.26 -5.07
C LEU A 80 6.87 -6.04 -4.76
N LEU A 81 5.56 -6.14 -4.96
CA LEU A 81 4.61 -5.08 -4.60
C LEU A 81 4.60 -4.78 -3.10
N VAL A 82 4.71 -5.81 -2.24
CA VAL A 82 4.82 -5.62 -0.79
C VAL A 82 6.09 -4.86 -0.42
N ASP A 83 7.21 -5.19 -1.04
CA ASP A 83 8.49 -4.53 -0.74
C ASP A 83 8.51 -3.07 -1.25
N ILE A 84 8.01 -2.82 -2.46
CA ILE A 84 7.78 -1.47 -2.98
C ILE A 84 6.87 -0.68 -2.03
N TYR A 85 5.73 -1.25 -1.61
CA TYR A 85 4.81 -0.61 -0.70
C TYR A 85 5.49 -0.20 0.62
N LYS A 86 6.32 -1.05 1.22
CA LYS A 86 7.06 -0.73 2.45
C LYS A 86 8.00 0.46 2.27
N ILE A 87 8.73 0.51 1.13
CA ILE A 87 9.64 1.61 0.81
C ILE A 87 8.86 2.91 0.57
N MET A 88 7.73 2.83 -0.14
CA MET A 88 6.90 3.99 -0.46
C MET A 88 6.03 4.47 0.72
N LEU A 89 5.84 3.66 1.75
CA LEU A 89 4.93 3.93 2.87
C LEU A 89 5.11 5.33 3.51
N PRO A 90 6.32 5.86 3.73
CA PRO A 90 6.50 7.22 4.27
C PRO A 90 5.86 8.30 3.41
N TYR A 91 5.86 8.11 2.10
CA TYR A 91 5.43 9.09 1.09
C TYR A 91 3.93 9.02 0.79
N ILE A 92 3.22 7.98 1.23
CA ILE A 92 1.78 7.82 0.98
C ILE A 92 1.01 8.81 1.85
N THR A 93 0.44 9.85 1.24
CA THR A 93 -0.30 10.91 1.95
C THR A 93 -1.72 10.49 2.32
N ASN A 94 -2.35 9.67 1.50
CA ASN A 94 -3.72 9.21 1.64
C ASN A 94 -3.86 7.80 2.24
N HIS A 95 -2.83 7.35 3.00
CA HIS A 95 -2.87 6.05 3.70
C HIS A 95 -4.05 6.00 4.68
N PRO A 96 -4.80 4.88 4.75
CA PRO A 96 -5.81 4.70 5.78
C PRO A 96 -5.16 4.76 7.18
N ASN A 97 -5.89 5.30 8.13
CA ASN A 97 -5.40 5.31 9.51
C ASN A 97 -5.66 3.93 10.14
N LEU A 98 -4.61 3.12 10.25
CA LEU A 98 -4.69 1.77 10.80
C LEU A 98 -5.02 1.78 12.31
N THR A 99 -4.69 2.86 13.04
CA THR A 99 -5.01 2.92 14.47
C THR A 99 -6.52 2.96 14.71
N HIS A 100 -7.29 3.52 13.78
CA HIS A 100 -8.74 3.47 13.81
C HIS A 100 -9.29 2.07 13.50
N LEU A 101 -8.68 1.39 12.52
CA LEU A 101 -9.14 0.06 12.10
C LEU A 101 -8.87 -1.01 13.18
N PHE A 102 -7.73 -0.90 13.87
CA PHE A 102 -7.27 -1.89 14.84
C PHE A 102 -7.35 -1.41 16.30
N GLN A 103 -7.97 -0.25 16.56
CA GLN A 103 -8.10 0.38 17.87
C GLN A 103 -6.75 0.55 18.61
N ALA A 104 -5.69 0.75 17.88
CA ALA A 104 -4.31 0.79 18.37
C ALA A 104 -3.88 2.21 18.73
N ARG A 105 -4.24 2.68 19.94
CA ARG A 105 -3.89 4.01 20.44
C ARG A 105 -2.40 4.17 20.66
N GLY A 106 -1.87 5.37 20.40
CA GLY A 106 -0.47 5.69 20.63
C GLY A 106 0.50 5.16 19.59
N GLN A 107 0.00 4.47 18.56
CA GLN A 107 0.80 3.86 17.51
C GLN A 107 0.81 4.66 16.21
N CYS A 108 1.74 4.32 15.33
CA CYS A 108 1.84 4.91 14.00
C CYS A 108 0.60 4.58 13.16
N PRO A 109 -0.11 5.57 12.58
CA PRO A 109 -1.30 5.31 11.79
C PRO A 109 -1.03 4.55 10.48
N LYS A 110 0.23 4.44 10.05
CA LYS A 110 0.62 3.76 8.81
C LYS A 110 1.11 2.31 9.01
N CYS A 111 1.84 2.03 10.11
CA CYS A 111 2.47 0.72 10.31
C CYS A 111 2.22 0.11 11.70
N LEU A 112 1.45 0.77 12.55
CA LEU A 112 1.13 0.35 13.92
C LEU A 112 2.35 0.21 14.86
N SER A 113 3.51 0.76 14.50
CA SER A 113 4.66 0.79 15.41
C SER A 113 4.42 1.80 16.54
N ASP A 114 4.86 1.47 17.74
CA ASP A 114 4.89 2.32 18.94
C ASP A 114 6.08 3.32 18.95
N LYS A 115 7.05 3.13 18.04
CA LYS A 115 8.28 3.94 17.96
C LYS A 115 8.05 5.30 17.32
N LEU A 116 7.29 6.15 17.99
CA LEU A 116 6.99 7.52 17.56
C LEU A 116 7.90 8.52 18.25
N GLU A 117 8.53 9.42 17.49
CA GLU A 117 9.35 10.51 17.99
C GLU A 117 8.69 11.86 17.69
N ALA A 118 8.58 12.71 18.71
CA ALA A 118 8.07 14.07 18.55
C ALA A 118 9.07 14.93 17.75
N ARG A 119 8.60 15.53 16.65
CA ARG A 119 9.41 16.32 15.72
C ARG A 119 8.78 17.72 15.49
N GLY A 120 8.56 18.44 16.59
CA GLY A 120 8.03 19.80 16.55
C GLY A 120 6.53 19.87 16.27
N PHE A 121 6.09 20.92 15.62
CA PHE A 121 4.69 21.25 15.43
C PHE A 121 4.38 21.57 13.95
N ASN A 122 3.17 21.25 13.53
CA ASN A 122 2.54 21.77 12.32
C ASN A 122 1.73 23.01 12.69
N HIS A 123 1.95 24.11 12.02
CA HIS A 123 1.16 25.34 12.16
C HIS A 123 -0.01 25.29 11.15
N LYS A 124 -1.23 25.39 11.65
CA LYS A 124 -2.47 25.45 10.87
C LYS A 124 -3.22 26.72 11.23
N ALA A 125 -4.19 27.12 10.41
CA ALA A 125 -5.03 28.28 10.72
C ALA A 125 -5.72 28.17 12.10
N ALA A 126 -6.11 26.95 12.51
CA ALA A 126 -6.73 26.65 13.81
C ALA A 126 -5.73 26.46 14.98
N GLY A 127 -4.42 26.73 14.77
CA GLY A 127 -3.40 26.58 15.81
C GLY A 127 -2.30 25.58 15.46
N LYS A 128 -1.47 25.25 16.46
CA LYS A 128 -0.35 24.32 16.30
C LYS A 128 -0.73 22.91 16.74
N VAL A 129 -0.35 21.91 15.95
CA VAL A 129 -0.58 20.50 16.23
C VAL A 129 0.76 19.77 16.31
N ARG A 130 0.99 19.00 17.37
CA ARG A 130 2.22 18.23 17.54
C ARG A 130 2.39 17.22 16.40
N ARG A 131 3.61 17.14 15.87
CA ARG A 131 4.01 16.28 14.78
C ARG A 131 4.95 15.19 15.26
N TYR A 132 4.75 13.98 14.75
CA TYR A 132 5.58 12.82 15.06
C TYR A 132 6.16 12.22 13.78
N GLN A 133 7.34 11.64 13.90
CA GLN A 133 7.93 10.74 12.89
C GLN A 133 8.02 9.34 13.46
N CYS A 134 7.57 8.36 12.72
CA CYS A 134 7.73 6.94 13.09
C CYS A 134 9.16 6.48 12.80
N LYS A 135 9.84 5.87 13.76
CA LYS A 135 11.20 5.32 13.58
C LYS A 135 11.21 4.02 12.77
N SER A 136 10.07 3.34 12.63
CA SER A 136 9.98 2.07 11.88
C SER A 136 9.71 2.27 10.40
N CYS A 137 8.70 3.09 10.04
CA CYS A 137 8.33 3.32 8.63
C CYS A 137 8.73 4.72 8.14
N TYR A 138 9.33 5.56 8.98
CA TYR A 138 9.73 6.95 8.71
C TYR A 138 8.59 7.88 8.28
N GLY A 139 7.35 7.40 8.31
CA GLY A 139 6.17 8.18 7.99
C GLY A 139 5.89 9.27 9.02
N TRP A 140 5.33 10.38 8.55
CA TRP A 140 4.90 11.49 9.39
C TRP A 140 3.43 11.35 9.77
N CYS A 141 3.10 11.70 11.01
CA CYS A 141 1.73 11.77 11.53
C CYS A 141 1.55 12.91 12.51
N ASN A 142 0.31 13.30 12.75
CA ASN A 142 -0.05 14.32 13.71
C ASN A 142 -0.65 13.70 14.97
N GLU A 143 -0.67 14.43 16.06
CA GLU A 143 -1.24 14.01 17.34
C GLU A 143 -2.68 13.50 17.21
N ALA A 144 -3.52 14.18 16.44
CA ALA A 144 -4.91 13.76 16.20
C ALA A 144 -5.05 12.39 15.54
N SER A 145 -4.07 11.98 14.71
CA SER A 145 -4.08 10.65 14.08
C SER A 145 -3.55 9.55 14.97
N VAL A 146 -2.84 9.90 16.04
CA VAL A 146 -2.27 8.97 17.03
C VAL A 146 -3.22 8.78 18.22
N LYS A 147 -3.80 9.89 18.69
CA LYS A 147 -4.80 9.88 19.75
C LYS A 147 -6.18 9.61 19.13
N GLN A 148 -6.77 8.47 19.43
CA GLN A 148 -8.19 8.26 19.14
C GLN A 148 -9.00 9.23 20.01
N ASN A 149 -9.73 10.15 19.39
CA ASN A 149 -10.77 10.89 20.07
C ASN A 149 -11.86 9.90 20.49
N GLY A 150 -11.96 9.64 21.78
CA GLY A 150 -13.01 8.79 22.36
C GLY A 150 -14.38 9.45 22.25
N ARG A 151 -15.02 9.30 21.10
CA ARG A 151 -16.48 9.37 20.95
C ARG A 151 -16.90 8.12 20.18
N ILE A 152 -17.07 7.04 20.91
CA ILE A 152 -17.98 5.98 20.49
C ILE A 152 -19.37 6.61 20.66
N ASN A 153 -19.98 7.06 19.57
CA ASN A 153 -21.41 7.29 19.57
C ASN A 153 -22.04 5.89 19.69
N ASN A 154 -22.39 5.52 20.91
CA ASN A 154 -23.39 4.50 21.16
C ASN A 154 -24.71 5.04 20.63
N SER A 155 -25.01 4.78 19.37
CA SER A 155 -26.39 4.84 18.83
C SER A 155 -26.86 3.41 18.79
N GLN A 156 -27.78 3.13 19.68
CA GLN A 156 -28.63 1.94 19.75
C GLN A 156 -29.34 1.68 18.43
#